data_2816c6ec67d24f718eb842b7f54fc130
#
_entry.id   2816c6ec67d24f718eb842b7f54fc130
#
_cell.length_a   1.000
_cell.length_b   1.000
_cell.length_c   1.000
_cell.angle_alpha   90.00
_cell.angle_beta   90.00
_cell.angle_gamma   90.00
#
_symmetry.space_group_name_H-M   'P 1'
#
loop_
_entity.id
_entity.type
_entity.pdbx_description
1 polymer ?
#
loop_
_entity_poly.entity_id
_entity_poly.type
_entity_poly.pdbx_seq_one_letter_code
_entity_poly.pdbx_strand_id
1 'polypeptide(L)'
;MSHPLSSLEYQPDILGEGYEQATLEFLPDTEGTVVATLIRKKTDQPTSKAVLYIHGFIDYFFQTEMAERFNQQGFDFYALDLRKYGRSYMSHQKLYNVYHLSEYDAEISQALEIIGQEGHDTVLLSGHSTGGLITTLYAAHHPDHPLIKDLWLNSPFYDFNMTPFEKKFLVPKLSRLGKRFPEMLFPSRLNRHYVPSLHISYQGEWHFDLEWKKPSYHWVRLSFVHAIHEAQKEIHQGVRLNIPTLLMHAHKTTYPLRFNRNAQTSDVILQVHDMIEHAQKIQGDVQLCSIQNGVHDLVLSEKPVREQVYQQLFQWLENKAL
;
A
#
# COMPACT_ATOMS: atom_id res chain seq x y z
N MET A 1 5.29 -24.47 15.64
CA MET A 1 4.42 -25.57 15.23
C MET A 1 3.47 -24.98 14.22
N SER A 2 3.68 -25.25 12.93
CA SER A 2 2.77 -24.83 11.86
C SER A 2 1.48 -25.65 12.01
N HIS A 3 0.35 -24.98 12.30
CA HIS A 3 -0.94 -25.59 12.08
C HIS A 3 -1.03 -25.97 10.59
N PRO A 4 -1.48 -27.20 10.24
CA PRO A 4 -1.82 -27.49 8.87
C PRO A 4 -2.90 -26.48 8.50
N LEU A 5 -2.65 -25.68 7.45
CA LEU A 5 -3.68 -24.85 6.85
C LEU A 5 -4.82 -25.79 6.46
N SER A 6 -5.91 -25.79 7.23
CA SER A 6 -7.20 -26.30 6.76
C SER A 6 -7.39 -25.64 5.39
N SER A 7 -7.80 -26.39 4.39
CA SER A 7 -7.96 -25.91 3.02
C SER A 7 -8.55 -24.48 3.02
N LEU A 8 -7.73 -23.50 2.61
CA LEU A 8 -8.17 -22.09 2.55
C LEU A 8 -9.42 -22.04 1.67
N GLU A 9 -10.52 -21.58 2.22
CA GLU A 9 -11.79 -21.54 1.51
C GLU A 9 -11.98 -20.16 0.89
N TYR A 10 -11.98 -20.13 -0.44
CA TYR A 10 -12.28 -18.92 -1.19
C TYR A 10 -13.79 -18.80 -1.45
N GLN A 11 -14.28 -17.59 -1.36
CA GLN A 11 -15.66 -17.22 -1.67
C GLN A 11 -15.68 -16.04 -2.66
N PRO A 12 -16.78 -15.83 -3.41
CA PRO A 12 -16.90 -14.67 -4.28
C PRO A 12 -16.66 -13.36 -3.54
N ASP A 13 -15.92 -12.45 -4.16
CA ASP A 13 -15.66 -11.11 -3.61
C ASP A 13 -16.69 -10.08 -4.09
N ILE A 14 -16.84 -9.00 -3.35
CA ILE A 14 -17.73 -7.87 -3.68
C ILE A 14 -17.36 -7.16 -5.00
N LEU A 15 -16.14 -7.36 -5.52
CA LEU A 15 -15.67 -6.78 -6.78
C LEU A 15 -16.28 -7.47 -8.01
N GLY A 16 -17.01 -8.58 -7.83
CA GLY A 16 -17.77 -9.24 -8.88
C GLY A 16 -17.06 -10.41 -9.53
N GLU A 17 -17.39 -10.70 -10.78
CA GLU A 17 -16.99 -11.89 -11.47
C GLU A 17 -15.46 -12.07 -11.57
N GLY A 18 -14.99 -13.26 -11.24
CA GLY A 18 -13.59 -13.64 -11.27
C GLY A 18 -12.77 -13.16 -10.07
N TYR A 19 -13.37 -12.38 -9.15
CA TYR A 19 -12.74 -12.01 -7.89
C TYR A 19 -13.20 -12.95 -6.77
N GLU A 20 -12.23 -13.45 -6.03
CA GLU A 20 -12.46 -14.31 -4.87
C GLU A 20 -11.72 -13.74 -3.65
N GLN A 21 -12.23 -14.00 -2.47
CA GLN A 21 -11.61 -13.61 -1.21
C GLN A 21 -11.54 -14.77 -0.23
N ALA A 22 -10.51 -14.76 0.61
CA ALA A 22 -10.35 -15.69 1.73
C ALA A 22 -9.95 -14.93 2.99
N THR A 23 -10.51 -15.30 4.13
CA THR A 23 -10.16 -14.74 5.43
C THR A 23 -8.95 -15.48 6.01
N LEU A 24 -7.95 -14.72 6.38
CA LEU A 24 -6.75 -15.20 7.09
C LEU A 24 -6.88 -14.83 8.55
N GLU A 25 -6.78 -15.84 9.43
CA GLU A 25 -6.90 -15.65 10.88
C GLU A 25 -5.52 -15.53 11.52
N PHE A 26 -5.40 -14.64 12.48
CA PHE A 26 -4.15 -14.37 13.21
C PHE A 26 -4.37 -14.46 14.72
N LEU A 27 -3.28 -14.55 15.47
CA LEU A 27 -3.37 -14.46 16.93
C LEU A 27 -4.02 -13.13 17.32
N PRO A 28 -4.93 -13.16 18.32
CA PRO A 28 -5.57 -11.95 18.81
C PRO A 28 -4.54 -10.91 19.27
N ASP A 29 -4.83 -9.64 18.99
CA ASP A 29 -4.08 -8.51 19.57
C ASP A 29 -4.77 -7.96 20.83
N THR A 30 -4.36 -6.79 21.29
CA THR A 30 -4.93 -6.13 22.48
C THR A 30 -6.39 -5.72 22.32
N GLU A 31 -6.92 -5.72 21.09
CA GLU A 31 -8.31 -5.39 20.78
C GLU A 31 -9.17 -6.63 20.53
N GLY A 32 -8.60 -7.83 20.52
CA GLY A 32 -9.30 -9.09 20.30
C GLY A 32 -8.90 -9.79 19.01
N THR A 33 -9.84 -10.50 18.39
CA THR A 33 -9.62 -11.27 17.16
C THR A 33 -9.09 -10.39 16.03
N VAL A 34 -8.13 -10.93 15.26
CA VAL A 34 -7.48 -10.26 14.14
C VAL A 34 -7.61 -11.13 12.89
N VAL A 35 -8.04 -10.51 11.81
CA VAL A 35 -8.07 -11.12 10.48
C VAL A 35 -7.45 -10.20 9.44
N ALA A 36 -6.95 -10.77 8.36
CA ALA A 36 -6.70 -10.09 7.09
C ALA A 36 -7.52 -10.78 5.99
N THR A 37 -7.75 -10.11 4.88
CA THR A 37 -8.49 -10.69 3.75
C THR A 37 -7.60 -10.73 2.53
N LEU A 38 -7.34 -11.93 2.01
CA LEU A 38 -6.64 -12.14 0.77
C LEU A 38 -7.66 -12.16 -0.38
N ILE A 39 -7.55 -11.22 -1.29
CA ILE A 39 -8.36 -11.13 -2.51
C ILE A 39 -7.50 -11.65 -3.65
N ARG A 40 -8.10 -12.40 -4.60
CA ARG A 40 -7.40 -12.82 -5.81
C ARG A 40 -8.25 -12.68 -7.06
N LYS A 41 -7.57 -12.49 -8.19
CA LYS A 41 -8.10 -12.65 -9.54
C LYS A 41 -7.07 -13.42 -10.36
N LYS A 42 -7.43 -14.62 -10.80
CA LYS A 42 -6.55 -15.46 -11.62
C LYS A 42 -6.67 -15.11 -13.09
N THR A 43 -5.58 -15.35 -13.83
CA THR A 43 -5.61 -15.30 -15.29
C THR A 43 -6.32 -16.53 -15.87
N ASP A 44 -6.76 -16.45 -17.12
CA ASP A 44 -7.37 -17.59 -17.82
C ASP A 44 -6.35 -18.67 -18.22
N GLN A 45 -5.06 -18.35 -18.17
CA GLN A 45 -3.96 -19.25 -18.52
C GLN A 45 -3.11 -19.58 -17.31
N PRO A 46 -2.67 -20.82 -17.15
CA PRO A 46 -1.77 -21.18 -16.06
C PRO A 46 -0.50 -20.32 -16.06
N THR A 47 -0.11 -19.84 -14.88
CA THR A 47 1.10 -19.03 -14.71
C THR A 47 1.77 -19.32 -13.38
N SER A 48 3.12 -19.24 -13.34
CA SER A 48 3.87 -19.23 -12.08
C SER A 48 4.13 -17.83 -11.54
N LYS A 49 3.65 -16.77 -12.23
CA LYS A 49 3.85 -15.38 -11.86
C LYS A 49 2.66 -14.85 -11.10
N ALA A 50 2.92 -14.17 -10.00
CA ALA A 50 1.88 -13.49 -9.21
C ALA A 50 2.28 -12.07 -8.84
N VAL A 51 1.30 -11.24 -8.54
CA VAL A 51 1.45 -9.95 -7.86
C VAL A 51 0.83 -10.07 -6.48
N LEU A 52 1.49 -9.52 -5.45
CA LEU A 52 0.89 -9.27 -4.14
C LEU A 52 0.87 -7.77 -3.89
N TYR A 53 -0.32 -7.17 -3.86
CA TYR A 53 -0.54 -5.75 -3.66
C TYR A 53 -0.97 -5.43 -2.22
N ILE A 54 -0.33 -4.41 -1.63
CA ILE A 54 -0.61 -3.88 -0.29
C ILE A 54 -1.09 -2.43 -0.41
N HIS A 55 -2.30 -2.16 0.08
CA HIS A 55 -2.94 -0.85 0.02
C HIS A 55 -2.34 0.18 1.00
N GLY A 56 -2.75 1.44 0.85
CA GLY A 56 -2.36 2.56 1.71
C GLY A 56 -3.20 2.75 2.97
N PHE A 57 -2.97 3.87 3.67
CA PHE A 57 -3.75 4.29 4.84
C PHE A 57 -5.15 4.78 4.43
N ILE A 58 -6.19 4.40 5.19
CA ILE A 58 -7.61 4.67 4.90
C ILE A 58 -7.96 4.18 3.48
N ASP A 59 -7.54 2.95 3.19
CA ASP A 59 -7.68 2.34 1.89
C ASP A 59 -8.02 0.85 2.01
N TYR A 60 -8.28 0.22 0.89
CA TYR A 60 -8.50 -1.21 0.73
C TYR A 60 -8.36 -1.55 -0.76
N PHE A 61 -8.35 -2.82 -1.14
CA PHE A 61 -8.27 -3.16 -2.56
C PHE A 61 -9.62 -3.00 -3.28
N PHE A 62 -9.66 -2.12 -4.29
CA PHE A 62 -10.78 -1.92 -5.21
C PHE A 62 -10.34 -1.63 -6.67
N GLN A 63 -9.05 -1.55 -6.93
CA GLN A 63 -8.45 -1.18 -8.21
C GLN A 63 -8.56 -2.34 -9.23
N THR A 64 -9.79 -2.67 -9.67
CA THR A 64 -10.04 -3.81 -10.57
C THR A 64 -9.29 -3.69 -11.89
N GLU A 65 -9.20 -2.48 -12.48
CA GLU A 65 -8.41 -2.24 -13.70
C GLU A 65 -6.95 -2.68 -13.51
N MET A 66 -6.35 -2.44 -12.34
CA MET A 66 -4.97 -2.86 -12.06
C MET A 66 -4.84 -4.39 -12.11
N ALA A 67 -5.74 -5.12 -11.46
CA ALA A 67 -5.74 -6.58 -11.49
C ALA A 67 -5.90 -7.12 -12.93
N GLU A 68 -6.81 -6.53 -13.70
CA GLU A 68 -7.04 -6.92 -15.10
C GLU A 68 -5.81 -6.66 -15.97
N ARG A 69 -5.10 -5.54 -15.78
CA ARG A 69 -3.87 -5.24 -16.50
C ARG A 69 -2.77 -6.27 -16.20
N PHE A 70 -2.63 -6.68 -14.94
CA PHE A 70 -1.67 -7.73 -14.58
C PHE A 70 -2.07 -9.09 -15.14
N ASN A 71 -3.36 -9.46 -15.10
CA ASN A 71 -3.84 -10.69 -15.73
C ASN A 71 -3.53 -10.71 -17.23
N GLN A 72 -3.70 -9.60 -17.95
CA GLN A 72 -3.35 -9.46 -19.38
C GLN A 72 -1.85 -9.67 -19.64
N GLN A 73 -0.99 -9.46 -18.65
CA GLN A 73 0.45 -9.71 -18.70
C GLN A 73 0.86 -11.08 -18.16
N GLY A 74 -0.12 -11.94 -17.88
CA GLY A 74 0.10 -13.31 -17.43
C GLY A 74 0.52 -13.42 -15.98
N PHE A 75 0.11 -12.51 -15.11
CA PHE A 75 0.25 -12.60 -13.66
C PHE A 75 -1.10 -12.91 -13.02
N ASP A 76 -1.16 -13.88 -12.13
CA ASP A 76 -2.26 -13.95 -11.17
C ASP A 76 -2.15 -12.78 -10.19
N PHE A 77 -3.28 -12.14 -9.91
CA PHE A 77 -3.29 -10.96 -9.06
C PHE A 77 -3.84 -11.30 -7.68
N TYR A 78 -3.08 -10.90 -6.64
CA TYR A 78 -3.46 -10.98 -5.25
C TYR A 78 -3.37 -9.61 -4.61
N ALA A 79 -4.32 -9.31 -3.73
CA ALA A 79 -4.29 -8.12 -2.88
C ALA A 79 -4.61 -8.52 -1.45
N LEU A 80 -4.05 -7.79 -0.50
CA LEU A 80 -4.27 -8.03 0.91
C LEU A 80 -4.91 -6.80 1.55
N ASP A 81 -6.18 -6.93 1.98
CA ASP A 81 -6.75 -5.97 2.92
C ASP A 81 -6.17 -6.29 4.30
N LEU A 82 -5.30 -5.42 4.79
CA LEU A 82 -4.61 -5.58 6.07
C LEU A 82 -5.59 -5.54 7.25
N ARG A 83 -5.18 -6.08 8.42
CA ARG A 83 -5.98 -5.98 9.65
C ARG A 83 -6.54 -4.59 9.88
N LYS A 84 -7.81 -4.50 10.29
CA LYS A 84 -8.51 -3.25 10.64
C LYS A 84 -8.76 -2.30 9.47
N TYR A 85 -8.66 -2.83 8.23
CA TYR A 85 -8.97 -2.11 6.99
C TYR A 85 -10.01 -2.88 6.16
N GLY A 86 -10.79 -2.16 5.36
CA GLY A 86 -11.68 -2.73 4.35
C GLY A 86 -12.45 -3.97 4.83
N ARG A 87 -12.29 -5.08 4.12
CA ARG A 87 -12.92 -6.39 4.42
C ARG A 87 -12.48 -6.98 5.77
N SER A 88 -11.30 -6.59 6.24
CA SER A 88 -10.68 -7.13 7.46
C SER A 88 -11.07 -6.39 8.74
N TYR A 89 -11.86 -5.32 8.62
CA TYR A 89 -12.31 -4.56 9.78
C TYR A 89 -13.42 -5.26 10.54
N MET A 90 -13.26 -5.38 11.84
CA MET A 90 -14.24 -5.92 12.76
C MET A 90 -14.75 -4.82 13.71
N SER A 91 -16.04 -4.82 14.03
CA SER A 91 -16.70 -3.72 14.76
C SER A 91 -16.16 -3.44 16.18
N HIS A 92 -15.47 -4.40 16.79
CA HIS A 92 -14.84 -4.24 18.10
C HIS A 92 -13.48 -3.52 18.03
N GLN A 93 -12.91 -3.38 16.81
CA GLN A 93 -11.58 -2.86 16.58
C GLN A 93 -11.59 -1.34 16.36
N LYS A 94 -10.44 -0.74 16.57
CA LYS A 94 -10.15 0.65 16.20
C LYS A 94 -9.56 0.68 14.80
N LEU A 95 -10.29 1.29 13.87
CA LEU A 95 -9.87 1.42 12.47
C LEU A 95 -8.40 1.86 12.36
N TYR A 96 -7.64 1.15 11.51
CA TYR A 96 -6.27 1.46 11.11
C TYR A 96 -5.23 1.43 12.25
N ASN A 97 -5.59 0.95 13.44
CA ASN A 97 -4.74 1.02 14.61
C ASN A 97 -3.76 -0.14 14.68
N VAL A 98 -2.46 0.20 14.67
CA VAL A 98 -1.35 -0.70 14.99
C VAL A 98 -0.35 0.01 15.88
N TYR A 99 0.46 -0.75 16.60
CA TYR A 99 1.51 -0.22 17.50
C TYR A 99 2.89 -0.30 16.85
N HIS A 100 3.08 -1.26 15.93
CA HIS A 100 4.28 -1.46 15.13
C HIS A 100 3.90 -1.83 13.70
N LEU A 101 4.60 -1.29 12.69
CA LEU A 101 4.32 -1.65 11.31
C LEU A 101 4.62 -3.12 11.00
N SER A 102 5.57 -3.73 11.72
CA SER A 102 5.87 -5.16 11.61
C SER A 102 4.73 -6.10 12.04
N GLU A 103 3.64 -5.58 12.61
CA GLU A 103 2.43 -6.38 12.82
C GLU A 103 1.84 -6.91 11.51
N TYR A 104 2.08 -6.20 10.39
CA TYR A 104 1.64 -6.62 9.05
C TYR A 104 2.54 -7.70 8.42
N ASP A 105 3.74 -7.96 8.96
CA ASP A 105 4.67 -8.95 8.40
C ASP A 105 4.08 -10.36 8.40
N ALA A 106 3.33 -10.71 9.45
CA ALA A 106 2.66 -12.02 9.53
C ALA A 106 1.61 -12.19 8.42
N GLU A 107 0.89 -11.11 8.09
CA GLU A 107 -0.15 -11.11 7.05
C GLU A 107 0.47 -11.26 5.66
N ILE A 108 1.54 -10.51 5.38
CA ILE A 108 2.26 -10.60 4.11
C ILE A 108 2.92 -11.98 3.96
N SER A 109 3.55 -12.50 5.03
CA SER A 109 4.19 -13.82 5.02
C SER A 109 3.18 -14.93 4.74
N GLN A 110 2.01 -14.90 5.39
CA GLN A 110 0.96 -15.90 5.16
C GLN A 110 0.39 -15.80 3.73
N ALA A 111 0.18 -14.58 3.22
CA ALA A 111 -0.27 -14.39 1.84
C ALA A 111 0.76 -14.96 0.83
N LEU A 112 2.04 -14.70 1.03
CA LEU A 112 3.12 -15.25 0.19
C LEU A 112 3.21 -16.77 0.28
N GLU A 113 3.03 -17.35 1.48
CA GLU A 113 2.99 -18.81 1.64
C GLU A 113 1.85 -19.42 0.84
N ILE A 114 0.65 -18.84 0.90
CA ILE A 114 -0.53 -19.29 0.13
C ILE A 114 -0.24 -19.18 -1.37
N ILE A 115 0.28 -18.06 -1.84
CA ILE A 115 0.65 -17.83 -3.25
C ILE A 115 1.63 -18.90 -3.71
N GLY A 116 2.65 -19.22 -2.91
CA GLY A 116 3.59 -20.31 -3.22
C GLY A 116 2.94 -21.69 -3.26
N GLN A 117 2.03 -22.01 -2.33
CA GLN A 117 1.27 -23.26 -2.31
C GLN A 117 0.31 -23.38 -3.50
N GLU A 118 -0.17 -22.28 -4.05
CA GLU A 118 -0.98 -22.24 -5.27
C GLU A 118 -0.16 -22.41 -6.56
N GLY A 119 1.16 -22.60 -6.44
CA GLY A 119 2.05 -22.98 -7.56
C GLY A 119 2.84 -21.82 -8.16
N HIS A 120 2.88 -20.66 -7.50
CA HIS A 120 3.66 -19.51 -7.97
C HIS A 120 5.08 -19.54 -7.39
N ASP A 121 6.07 -19.22 -8.22
CA ASP A 121 7.48 -19.13 -7.85
C ASP A 121 8.09 -17.74 -8.05
N THR A 122 7.32 -16.84 -8.67
CA THR A 122 7.74 -15.48 -9.02
C THR A 122 6.66 -14.49 -8.58
N VAL A 123 6.96 -13.70 -7.55
CA VAL A 123 6.04 -12.69 -7.02
C VAL A 123 6.63 -11.29 -7.18
N LEU A 124 5.88 -10.41 -7.84
CA LEU A 124 6.04 -8.97 -7.75
C LEU A 124 5.35 -8.49 -6.47
N LEU A 125 6.13 -8.10 -5.46
CA LEU A 125 5.56 -7.44 -4.29
C LEU A 125 5.26 -5.97 -4.64
N SER A 126 4.08 -5.48 -4.30
CA SER A 126 3.68 -4.11 -4.61
C SER A 126 3.04 -3.43 -3.41
N GLY A 127 3.29 -2.13 -3.27
CA GLY A 127 2.67 -1.35 -2.20
C GLY A 127 2.40 0.10 -2.59
N HIS A 128 1.24 0.60 -2.16
CA HIS A 128 0.85 1.99 -2.33
C HIS A 128 0.97 2.76 -1.02
N SER A 129 1.54 3.95 -1.05
CA SER A 129 1.58 4.88 0.09
C SER A 129 2.15 4.23 1.37
N THR A 130 1.36 4.05 2.45
CA THR A 130 1.75 3.30 3.64
C THR A 130 2.08 1.84 3.31
N GLY A 131 1.34 1.21 2.38
CA GLY A 131 1.68 -0.11 1.86
C GLY A 131 3.06 -0.14 1.19
N GLY A 132 3.47 0.96 0.52
CA GLY A 132 4.80 1.11 -0.04
C GLY A 132 5.90 1.17 1.03
N LEU A 133 5.66 1.83 2.16
CA LEU A 133 6.57 1.80 3.32
C LEU A 133 6.66 0.38 3.91
N ILE A 134 5.52 -0.29 4.10
CA ILE A 134 5.43 -1.64 4.64
C ILE A 134 6.19 -2.62 3.74
N THR A 135 5.93 -2.63 2.43
CA THR A 135 6.56 -3.58 1.49
C THR A 135 8.05 -3.32 1.30
N THR A 136 8.50 -2.06 1.39
CA THR A 136 9.92 -1.73 1.37
C THR A 136 10.64 -2.34 2.58
N LEU A 137 10.09 -2.17 3.79
CA LEU A 137 10.68 -2.72 5.01
C LEU A 137 10.57 -4.24 5.05
N TYR A 138 9.45 -4.81 4.62
CA TYR A 138 9.29 -6.26 4.51
C TYR A 138 10.37 -6.86 3.60
N ALA A 139 10.58 -6.31 2.41
CA ALA A 139 11.62 -6.77 1.49
C ALA A 139 13.05 -6.59 2.05
N ALA A 140 13.30 -5.51 2.79
CA ALA A 140 14.59 -5.27 3.43
C ALA A 140 14.88 -6.25 4.59
N HIS A 141 13.84 -6.63 5.35
CA HIS A 141 13.94 -7.58 6.46
C HIS A 141 13.95 -9.04 5.99
N HIS A 142 13.50 -9.31 4.75
CA HIS A 142 13.47 -10.65 4.15
C HIS A 142 14.26 -10.68 2.82
N PRO A 143 15.57 -10.36 2.83
CA PRO A 143 16.35 -10.09 1.61
C PRO A 143 16.50 -11.30 0.68
N ASP A 144 16.33 -12.52 1.20
CA ASP A 144 16.48 -13.77 0.47
C ASP A 144 15.14 -14.53 0.35
N HIS A 145 14.00 -13.80 0.38
CA HIS A 145 12.67 -14.43 0.28
C HIS A 145 12.52 -15.16 -1.07
N PRO A 146 12.23 -16.48 -1.07
CA PRO A 146 12.32 -17.30 -2.29
C PRO A 146 11.37 -16.89 -3.41
N LEU A 147 10.21 -16.33 -3.07
CA LEU A 147 9.19 -15.97 -4.04
C LEU A 147 9.31 -14.52 -4.55
N ILE A 148 9.75 -13.57 -3.72
CA ILE A 148 9.78 -12.16 -4.10
C ILE A 148 10.96 -11.91 -5.04
N LYS A 149 10.66 -11.56 -6.29
CA LYS A 149 11.67 -11.30 -7.32
C LYS A 149 11.82 -9.81 -7.63
N ASP A 150 10.76 -9.04 -7.46
CA ASP A 150 10.70 -7.62 -7.77
C ASP A 150 9.85 -6.87 -6.75
N LEU A 151 10.10 -5.55 -6.63
CA LEU A 151 9.31 -4.64 -5.81
C LEU A 151 8.81 -3.46 -6.65
N TRP A 152 7.49 -3.22 -6.66
CA TRP A 152 6.90 -2.03 -7.26
C TRP A 152 6.26 -1.16 -6.19
N LEU A 153 6.72 0.08 -6.09
CA LEU A 153 6.30 1.06 -5.11
C LEU A 153 5.53 2.20 -5.80
N ASN A 154 4.28 2.38 -5.41
CA ASN A 154 3.42 3.44 -5.89
C ASN A 154 3.30 4.52 -4.80
N SER A 155 4.03 5.64 -4.97
CA SER A 155 4.02 6.79 -4.06
C SER A 155 4.25 6.43 -2.58
N PRO A 156 5.35 5.76 -2.20
CA PRO A 156 5.55 5.23 -0.85
C PRO A 156 5.64 6.34 0.21
N PHE A 157 5.10 6.07 1.41
CA PHE A 157 5.03 7.02 2.53
C PHE A 157 6.34 7.05 3.34
N TYR A 158 7.41 7.59 2.77
CA TYR A 158 8.73 7.63 3.40
C TYR A 158 8.95 8.77 4.39
N ASP A 159 8.10 9.82 4.37
CA ASP A 159 8.15 10.89 5.36
C ASP A 159 6.79 11.58 5.51
N PHE A 160 6.56 12.17 6.69
CA PHE A 160 5.33 12.91 6.96
C PHE A 160 5.23 14.17 6.10
N ASN A 161 4.05 14.42 5.55
CA ASN A 161 3.76 15.66 4.83
C ASN A 161 3.60 16.84 5.79
N MET A 162 4.72 17.31 6.30
CA MET A 162 4.84 18.37 7.29
C MET A 162 6.04 19.28 6.95
N THR A 163 6.11 20.45 7.58
CA THR A 163 7.26 21.34 7.44
C THR A 163 8.54 20.71 8.02
N PRO A 164 9.74 21.08 7.55
CA PRO A 164 11.01 20.55 8.11
C PRO A 164 11.12 20.73 9.62
N PHE A 165 10.61 21.83 10.15
CA PHE A 165 10.58 22.09 11.59
C PHE A 165 9.68 21.08 12.32
N GLU A 166 8.48 20.84 11.82
CA GLU A 166 7.54 19.87 12.41
C GLU A 166 8.10 18.44 12.36
N LYS A 167 8.69 18.05 11.22
CA LYS A 167 9.35 16.74 11.07
C LYS A 167 10.46 16.56 12.10
N LYS A 168 11.29 17.58 12.31
CA LYS A 168 12.43 17.52 13.24
C LYS A 168 12.03 17.56 14.72
N PHE A 169 10.99 18.28 15.07
CA PHE A 169 10.67 18.55 16.49
C PHE A 169 9.31 18.02 16.93
N LEU A 170 8.26 18.14 16.10
CA LEU A 170 6.91 17.74 16.48
C LEU A 170 6.71 16.23 16.34
N VAL A 171 7.07 15.65 15.19
CA VAL A 171 6.86 14.22 14.91
C VAL A 171 7.54 13.34 15.97
N PRO A 172 8.83 13.53 16.34
CA PRO A 172 9.46 12.74 17.41
C PRO A 172 8.80 12.89 18.78
N LYS A 173 8.23 14.07 19.09
CA LYS A 173 7.47 14.28 20.33
C LYS A 173 6.15 13.52 20.32
N LEU A 174 5.40 13.60 19.21
CA LEU A 174 4.15 12.86 19.03
C LEU A 174 4.40 11.35 19.07
N SER A 175 5.45 10.87 18.43
CA SER A 175 5.85 9.47 18.46
C SER A 175 6.14 8.97 19.89
N ARG A 176 6.95 9.73 20.68
CA ARG A 176 7.19 9.39 22.08
C ARG A 176 5.92 9.42 22.94
N LEU A 177 5.05 10.40 22.67
CA LEU A 177 3.76 10.51 23.35
C LEU A 177 2.87 9.31 22.97
N GLY A 178 2.87 8.88 21.69
CA GLY A 178 2.14 7.70 21.20
C GLY A 178 2.59 6.39 21.86
N LYS A 179 3.89 6.24 22.13
CA LYS A 179 4.40 5.10 22.90
C LYS A 179 3.82 5.06 24.32
N ARG A 180 3.56 6.22 24.95
CA ARG A 180 3.08 6.30 26.34
C ARG A 180 1.55 6.38 26.44
N PHE A 181 0.91 7.04 25.46
CA PHE A 181 -0.53 7.29 25.38
C PHE A 181 -1.05 6.93 23.98
N PRO A 182 -1.07 5.62 23.62
CA PRO A 182 -1.35 5.16 22.26
C PRO A 182 -2.74 5.55 21.74
N GLU A 183 -3.72 5.65 22.64
CA GLU A 183 -5.10 5.97 22.33
C GLU A 183 -5.38 7.45 22.05
N MET A 184 -4.42 8.33 22.38
CA MET A 184 -4.59 9.76 22.15
C MET A 184 -4.76 10.05 20.65
N LEU A 185 -5.70 10.93 20.34
CA LEU A 185 -6.00 11.34 18.98
C LEU A 185 -5.22 12.60 18.59
N PHE A 186 -4.78 12.62 17.35
CA PHE A 186 -4.11 13.75 16.71
C PHE A 186 -4.74 14.05 15.35
N PRO A 187 -4.83 15.33 14.90
CA PRO A 187 -5.37 15.67 13.58
C PRO A 187 -4.56 15.01 12.44
N SER A 188 -5.24 14.30 11.53
CA SER A 188 -4.59 13.55 10.44
C SER A 188 -3.92 14.46 9.40
N ARG A 189 -4.43 15.68 9.21
CA ARG A 189 -3.99 16.64 8.19
C ARG A 189 -4.06 16.15 6.75
N LEU A 190 -4.81 15.07 6.49
CA LEU A 190 -5.02 14.58 5.12
C LEU A 190 -5.81 15.61 4.30
N ASN A 191 -5.44 15.73 3.02
CA ASN A 191 -6.11 16.67 2.13
C ASN A 191 -7.53 16.19 1.83
N ARG A 192 -8.53 16.98 2.25
CA ARG A 192 -9.96 16.68 2.09
C ARG A 192 -10.44 16.58 0.63
N HIS A 193 -9.62 17.01 -0.32
CA HIS A 193 -9.97 16.99 -1.74
C HIS A 193 -9.50 15.72 -2.45
N TYR A 194 -8.67 14.89 -1.82
CA TYR A 194 -8.13 13.67 -2.44
C TYR A 194 -9.22 12.66 -2.79
N VAL A 195 -9.97 12.16 -1.81
CA VAL A 195 -11.04 11.17 -2.07
C VAL A 195 -12.13 11.74 -2.99
N PRO A 196 -12.61 12.99 -2.80
CA PRO A 196 -13.52 13.62 -3.75
C PRO A 196 -12.97 13.75 -5.18
N SER A 197 -11.65 13.89 -5.37
CA SER A 197 -11.06 13.95 -6.72
C SER A 197 -11.09 12.60 -7.45
N LEU A 198 -11.28 11.50 -6.72
CA LEU A 198 -11.27 10.14 -7.25
C LEU A 198 -12.68 9.55 -7.45
N HIS A 199 -13.60 9.80 -6.50
CA HIS A 199 -14.87 9.09 -6.45
C HIS A 199 -15.94 9.73 -7.36
N ILE A 200 -16.71 8.87 -8.06
CA ILE A 200 -17.71 9.27 -9.05
C ILE A 200 -18.87 10.09 -8.46
N SER A 201 -19.19 9.91 -7.18
CA SER A 201 -20.20 10.75 -6.51
C SER A 201 -19.77 12.20 -6.29
N TYR A 202 -18.51 12.53 -6.62
CA TYR A 202 -17.93 13.87 -6.53
C TYR A 202 -17.35 14.28 -7.89
N GLN A 203 -16.03 14.47 -7.99
CA GLN A 203 -15.37 14.97 -9.21
C GLN A 203 -14.48 13.92 -9.90
N GLY A 204 -14.51 12.67 -9.43
CA GLY A 204 -13.72 11.58 -9.97
C GLY A 204 -14.50 10.63 -10.88
N GLU A 205 -13.87 9.51 -11.22
CA GLU A 205 -14.44 8.49 -12.12
C GLU A 205 -14.49 7.09 -11.48
N TRP A 206 -13.98 6.93 -10.25
CA TRP A 206 -13.86 5.64 -9.60
C TRP A 206 -15.03 5.32 -8.67
N HIS A 207 -15.40 4.03 -8.63
CA HIS A 207 -16.34 3.49 -7.66
C HIS A 207 -15.59 2.75 -6.55
N PHE A 208 -15.84 3.12 -5.30
CA PHE A 208 -15.35 2.41 -4.12
C PHE A 208 -16.23 2.72 -2.90
N ASP A 209 -16.12 1.92 -1.85
CA ASP A 209 -16.88 2.11 -0.62
C ASP A 209 -16.34 3.31 0.17
N LEU A 210 -17.17 4.32 0.37
CA LEU A 210 -16.84 5.54 1.11
C LEU A 210 -16.78 5.34 2.64
N GLU A 211 -17.29 4.23 3.16
CA GLU A 211 -17.11 3.86 4.57
C GLU A 211 -15.73 3.24 4.81
N TRP A 212 -15.16 2.55 3.83
CA TRP A 212 -13.83 1.95 3.90
C TRP A 212 -12.72 2.90 3.44
N LYS A 213 -12.99 3.73 2.42
CA LYS A 213 -12.10 4.81 1.96
C LYS A 213 -12.79 6.16 2.15
N LYS A 214 -12.71 6.68 3.37
CA LYS A 214 -13.49 7.85 3.80
C LYS A 214 -13.03 9.14 3.12
N PRO A 215 -13.98 10.00 2.67
CA PRO A 215 -13.64 11.29 2.06
C PRO A 215 -13.02 12.28 3.04
N SER A 216 -13.24 12.06 4.34
CA SER A 216 -12.61 12.85 5.39
C SER A 216 -12.28 11.96 6.59
N TYR A 217 -11.05 12.04 7.06
CA TYR A 217 -10.59 11.37 8.26
C TYR A 217 -9.80 12.35 9.10
N HIS A 218 -10.41 12.81 10.17
CA HIS A 218 -9.91 13.97 10.89
C HIS A 218 -8.88 13.63 11.97
N TRP A 219 -8.89 12.40 12.48
CA TRP A 219 -8.12 12.01 13.64
C TRP A 219 -7.37 10.71 13.42
N VAL A 220 -6.10 10.65 13.80
CA VAL A 220 -5.28 9.44 13.88
C VAL A 220 -4.88 9.16 15.32
N ARG A 221 -4.71 7.89 15.67
CA ARG A 221 -4.16 7.53 16.99
C ARG A 221 -2.66 7.75 17.02
N LEU A 222 -2.16 8.16 18.16
CA LEU A 222 -0.72 8.37 18.32
C LEU A 222 0.07 7.06 18.29
N SER A 223 -0.54 5.89 18.57
CA SER A 223 0.05 4.58 18.31
C SER A 223 0.45 4.42 16.85
N PHE A 224 -0.47 4.73 15.92
CA PHE A 224 -0.18 4.68 14.48
C PHE A 224 0.90 5.70 14.07
N VAL A 225 0.84 6.94 14.59
CA VAL A 225 1.90 7.95 14.34
C VAL A 225 3.26 7.45 14.84
N HIS A 226 3.30 6.78 16.00
CA HIS A 226 4.51 6.15 16.52
C HIS A 226 5.02 5.04 15.59
N ALA A 227 4.15 4.11 15.20
CA ALA A 227 4.49 2.99 14.32
C ALA A 227 5.07 3.48 12.98
N ILE A 228 4.43 4.46 12.34
CA ILE A 228 4.92 5.08 11.10
C ILE A 228 6.27 5.77 11.31
N HIS A 229 6.41 6.58 12.36
CA HIS A 229 7.67 7.30 12.60
C HIS A 229 8.85 6.35 12.83
N GLU A 230 8.67 5.27 13.60
CA GLU A 230 9.74 4.29 13.81
C GLU A 230 10.11 3.58 12.50
N ALA A 231 9.13 3.20 11.68
CA ALA A 231 9.35 2.60 10.37
C ALA A 231 10.08 3.55 9.41
N GLN A 232 9.66 4.81 9.35
CA GLN A 232 10.31 5.83 8.51
C GLN A 232 11.76 6.09 8.94
N LYS A 233 12.09 5.99 10.22
CA LYS A 233 13.48 6.13 10.68
C LYS A 233 14.40 5.09 10.07
N GLU A 234 13.95 3.86 9.86
CA GLU A 234 14.74 2.83 9.18
C GLU A 234 15.04 3.24 7.74
N ILE A 235 14.02 3.71 7.00
CA ILE A 235 14.21 4.24 5.64
C ILE A 235 15.17 5.43 5.64
N HIS A 236 15.05 6.35 6.59
CA HIS A 236 15.91 7.55 6.70
C HIS A 236 17.37 7.21 7.00
N GLN A 237 17.63 6.10 7.70
CA GLN A 237 18.97 5.59 7.98
C GLN A 237 19.57 4.82 6.78
N GLY A 238 18.73 4.45 5.83
CA GLY A 238 19.07 3.65 4.67
C GLY A 238 18.87 2.16 4.92
N VAL A 239 18.08 1.54 4.09
CA VAL A 239 17.87 0.09 4.05
C VAL A 239 18.48 -0.50 2.80
N ARG A 240 18.67 -1.81 2.76
CA ARG A 240 19.17 -2.52 1.60
C ARG A 240 18.08 -3.39 1.00
N LEU A 241 17.88 -3.27 -0.32
CA LEU A 241 17.00 -4.14 -1.11
C LEU A 241 17.86 -5.01 -2.03
N ASN A 242 17.75 -6.32 -1.90
CA ASN A 242 18.48 -7.28 -2.75
C ASN A 242 17.73 -7.62 -4.04
N ILE A 243 16.55 -7.05 -4.22
CA ILE A 243 15.70 -7.24 -5.40
C ILE A 243 15.57 -5.95 -6.19
N PRO A 244 15.43 -6.02 -7.51
CA PRO A 244 15.15 -4.86 -8.33
C PRO A 244 13.86 -4.16 -7.88
N THR A 245 13.91 -2.84 -7.81
CA THR A 245 12.81 -2.02 -7.29
C THR A 245 12.48 -0.89 -8.25
N LEU A 246 11.20 -0.75 -8.61
CA LEU A 246 10.66 0.40 -9.32
C LEU A 246 9.84 1.26 -8.36
N LEU A 247 10.27 2.49 -8.11
CA LEU A 247 9.51 3.47 -7.36
C LEU A 247 8.91 4.51 -8.32
N MET A 248 7.61 4.49 -8.42
CA MET A 248 6.85 5.46 -9.19
C MET A 248 6.23 6.53 -8.29
N HIS A 249 6.23 7.78 -8.74
CA HIS A 249 5.66 8.90 -8.02
C HIS A 249 5.06 9.95 -8.96
N ALA A 250 4.14 10.76 -8.48
CA ALA A 250 3.65 11.93 -9.22
C ALA A 250 4.79 12.90 -9.53
N HIS A 251 4.69 13.65 -10.63
CA HIS A 251 5.72 14.63 -10.99
C HIS A 251 5.86 15.77 -9.96
N LYS A 252 4.77 16.15 -9.33
CA LYS A 252 4.74 17.28 -8.39
C LYS A 252 3.77 17.06 -7.23
N THR A 253 4.02 17.79 -6.14
CA THR A 253 3.09 17.95 -5.02
C THR A 253 2.38 19.29 -5.10
N THR A 254 1.09 19.34 -4.74
CA THR A 254 0.36 20.58 -4.53
C THR A 254 -0.56 20.51 -3.30
N TYR A 255 -0.92 21.66 -2.76
CA TYR A 255 -1.77 21.76 -1.57
C TYR A 255 -2.99 22.66 -1.83
N PRO A 256 -3.98 22.21 -2.64
CA PRO A 256 -5.13 23.02 -2.95
C PRO A 256 -6.00 23.26 -1.71
N LEU A 257 -6.25 24.51 -1.36
CA LEU A 257 -7.17 24.90 -0.28
C LEU A 257 -8.63 24.77 -0.71
N ARG A 258 -8.89 24.89 -2.00
CA ARG A 258 -10.18 24.65 -2.65
C ARG A 258 -9.97 23.63 -3.76
N PHE A 259 -11.01 22.83 -4.05
CA PHE A 259 -10.96 21.89 -5.15
C PHE A 259 -10.61 22.62 -6.46
N ASN A 260 -9.62 22.12 -7.16
CA ASN A 260 -9.24 22.59 -8.48
C ASN A 260 -8.50 21.46 -9.24
N ARG A 261 -8.13 21.70 -10.50
CA ARG A 261 -7.47 20.69 -11.36
C ARG A 261 -6.23 20.05 -10.74
N ASN A 262 -5.49 20.74 -9.88
CA ASN A 262 -4.32 20.16 -9.22
C ASN A 262 -4.67 18.95 -8.34
N ALA A 263 -5.87 18.87 -7.79
CA ALA A 263 -6.32 17.71 -7.01
C ALA A 263 -6.37 16.41 -7.85
N GLN A 264 -6.46 16.55 -9.17
CA GLN A 264 -6.53 15.45 -10.15
C GLN A 264 -5.26 15.29 -10.99
N THR A 265 -4.22 16.11 -10.77
CA THR A 265 -3.00 16.12 -11.60
C THR A 265 -1.71 16.29 -10.80
N SER A 266 -1.77 16.00 -9.50
CA SER A 266 -0.60 16.05 -8.62
C SER A 266 -0.82 15.19 -7.37
N ASP A 267 0.26 14.88 -6.66
CA ASP A 267 0.14 14.33 -5.31
C ASP A 267 -0.29 15.45 -4.35
N VAL A 268 -1.45 15.26 -3.71
CA VAL A 268 -1.99 16.19 -2.71
C VAL A 268 -1.90 15.61 -1.28
N ILE A 269 -1.30 14.44 -1.14
CA ILE A 269 -1.16 13.71 0.12
C ILE A 269 0.27 13.75 0.64
N LEU A 270 1.27 13.45 -0.20
CA LEU A 270 2.67 13.36 0.20
C LEU A 270 3.55 14.36 -0.59
N GLN A 271 4.69 14.67 -0.02
CA GLN A 271 5.71 15.45 -0.72
C GLN A 271 6.56 14.53 -1.61
N VAL A 272 6.48 14.72 -2.91
CA VAL A 272 7.28 13.99 -3.90
C VAL A 272 8.78 14.13 -3.63
N HIS A 273 9.22 15.33 -3.21
CA HIS A 273 10.62 15.57 -2.86
C HIS A 273 11.12 14.62 -1.77
N ASP A 274 10.34 14.41 -0.72
CA ASP A 274 10.70 13.51 0.38
C ASP A 274 10.80 12.04 -0.08
N MET A 275 9.89 11.60 -0.97
CA MET A 275 9.97 10.25 -1.54
C MET A 275 11.28 10.04 -2.27
N ILE A 276 11.68 11.00 -3.11
CA ILE A 276 12.92 10.94 -3.90
C ILE A 276 14.14 10.99 -2.96
N GLU A 277 14.16 11.93 -2.01
CA GLU A 277 15.27 12.08 -1.06
C GLU A 277 15.54 10.80 -0.28
N HIS A 278 14.48 10.17 0.25
CA HIS A 278 14.63 8.96 1.03
C HIS A 278 14.85 7.71 0.18
N ALA A 279 14.28 7.64 -1.02
CA ALA A 279 14.57 6.58 -1.97
C ALA A 279 16.05 6.52 -2.35
N GLN A 280 16.73 7.67 -2.45
CA GLN A 280 18.17 7.74 -2.73
C GLN A 280 19.06 7.17 -1.61
N LYS A 281 18.52 6.97 -0.40
CA LYS A 281 19.23 6.34 0.73
C LYS A 281 19.08 4.82 0.71
N ILE A 282 18.15 4.27 -0.06
CA ILE A 282 17.96 2.83 -0.21
C ILE A 282 19.08 2.27 -1.08
N GLN A 283 19.80 1.27 -0.55
CA GLN A 283 20.86 0.58 -1.26
C GLN A 283 20.27 -0.56 -2.11
N GLY A 284 20.73 -0.69 -3.34
CA GLY A 284 20.29 -1.73 -4.29
C GLY A 284 19.94 -1.14 -5.66
N ASP A 285 19.30 -1.94 -6.51
CA ASP A 285 18.81 -1.51 -7.82
C ASP A 285 17.44 -0.84 -7.66
N VAL A 286 17.42 0.46 -7.40
CA VAL A 286 16.20 1.26 -7.22
C VAL A 286 16.08 2.26 -8.37
N GLN A 287 15.07 2.07 -9.21
CA GLN A 287 14.75 2.96 -10.32
C GLN A 287 13.61 3.89 -9.94
N LEU A 288 13.79 5.19 -10.17
CA LEU A 288 12.77 6.22 -9.94
C LEU A 288 12.06 6.54 -11.25
N CYS A 289 10.74 6.60 -11.21
CA CYS A 289 9.91 6.93 -12.35
C CYS A 289 8.88 8.01 -11.99
N SER A 290 8.99 9.17 -12.62
CA SER A 290 8.11 10.33 -12.42
C SER A 290 6.97 10.32 -13.42
N ILE A 291 5.72 10.36 -12.94
CA ILE A 291 4.51 10.35 -13.76
C ILE A 291 3.90 11.75 -13.85
N GLN A 292 3.89 12.31 -15.07
CA GLN A 292 3.28 13.62 -15.35
C GLN A 292 1.77 13.55 -15.10
N ASN A 293 1.25 14.54 -14.38
CA ASN A 293 -0.17 14.62 -13.99
C ASN A 293 -0.67 13.43 -13.15
N GLY A 294 0.22 12.61 -12.58
CA GLY A 294 -0.14 11.55 -11.66
C GLY A 294 -0.75 12.11 -10.37
N VAL A 295 -1.78 11.44 -9.84
CA VAL A 295 -2.29 11.68 -8.49
C VAL A 295 -1.51 10.82 -7.48
N HIS A 296 -1.83 10.92 -6.19
CA HIS A 296 -1.14 10.17 -5.14
C HIS A 296 -1.16 8.65 -5.39
N ASP A 297 -2.32 8.05 -5.64
CA ASP A 297 -2.39 6.68 -6.17
C ASP A 297 -2.35 6.75 -7.70
N LEU A 298 -1.20 6.45 -8.29
CA LEU A 298 -0.95 6.65 -9.71
C LEU A 298 -1.91 5.87 -10.62
N VAL A 299 -2.34 4.67 -10.19
CA VAL A 299 -3.29 3.84 -10.95
C VAL A 299 -4.71 4.39 -10.92
N LEU A 300 -5.00 5.33 -10.03
CA LEU A 300 -6.28 6.04 -9.97
C LEU A 300 -6.26 7.38 -10.73
N SER A 301 -5.16 7.73 -11.38
CA SER A 301 -5.06 8.90 -12.25
C SER A 301 -6.03 8.81 -13.43
N GLU A 302 -6.28 9.92 -14.10
CA GLU A 302 -7.06 9.93 -15.35
C GLU A 302 -6.51 8.94 -16.38
N LYS A 303 -7.38 8.39 -17.21
CA LYS A 303 -7.06 7.29 -18.12
C LYS A 303 -5.76 7.47 -18.92
N PRO A 304 -5.45 8.60 -19.57
CA PRO A 304 -4.20 8.75 -20.31
C PRO A 304 -2.95 8.67 -19.42
N VAL A 305 -3.07 9.07 -18.14
CA VAL A 305 -1.98 9.07 -17.18
C VAL A 305 -1.74 7.67 -16.62
N ARG A 306 -2.81 6.95 -16.22
CA ARG A 306 -2.66 5.58 -15.71
C ARG A 306 -2.22 4.59 -16.81
N GLU A 307 -2.57 4.83 -18.07
CA GLU A 307 -2.01 4.06 -19.19
C GLU A 307 -0.47 4.21 -19.27
N GLN A 308 0.06 5.40 -19.04
CA GLN A 308 1.51 5.62 -18.92
C GLN A 308 2.11 4.83 -17.75
N VAL A 309 1.41 4.81 -16.59
CA VAL A 309 1.88 4.04 -15.41
C VAL A 309 2.05 2.58 -15.77
N TYR A 310 1.01 1.97 -16.36
CA TYR A 310 1.05 0.55 -16.76
C TYR A 310 2.10 0.30 -17.85
N GLN A 311 2.19 1.15 -18.86
CA GLN A 311 3.19 1.02 -19.92
C GLN A 311 4.62 1.02 -19.35
N GLN A 312 4.96 1.96 -18.48
CA GLN A 312 6.29 2.03 -17.88
C GLN A 312 6.57 0.89 -16.92
N LEU A 313 5.57 0.45 -16.14
CA LEU A 313 5.68 -0.68 -15.24
C LEU A 313 5.97 -1.97 -16.01
N PHE A 314 5.17 -2.27 -17.02
CA PHE A 314 5.35 -3.52 -17.77
C PHE A 314 6.60 -3.51 -18.63
N GLN A 315 6.96 -2.38 -19.22
CA GLN A 315 8.26 -2.23 -19.89
C GLN A 315 9.43 -2.47 -18.93
N TRP A 316 9.35 -1.99 -17.69
CA TRP A 316 10.38 -2.25 -16.69
C TRP A 316 10.46 -3.74 -16.32
N LEU A 317 9.32 -4.43 -16.19
CA LEU A 317 9.29 -5.88 -15.93
C LEU A 317 9.85 -6.68 -17.11
N GLU A 318 9.55 -6.30 -18.34
CA GLU A 318 10.06 -6.97 -19.56
C GLU A 318 11.57 -6.81 -19.71
N ASN A 319 12.12 -5.62 -19.47
CA ASN A 319 13.54 -5.34 -19.61
C ASN A 319 14.44 -6.13 -18.64
N LYS A 320 13.88 -6.79 -17.64
CA LYS A 320 14.61 -7.65 -16.68
C LYS A 320 14.58 -9.11 -17.06
N ALA A 321 13.65 -9.51 -17.92
CA ALA A 321 13.55 -10.89 -18.40
C ALA A 321 14.61 -11.22 -19.46
N LEU A 322 15.46 -10.25 -19.83
CA LEU A 322 16.62 -10.38 -20.72
C LEU A 322 17.94 -10.39 -19.94
#